data_b1243eb204f01e1031cdca90da1a3235
#
_entry.id   b1243eb204f01e1031cdca90da1a3235
#
_cell.length_a   1.000
_cell.length_b   1.000
_cell.length_c   1.000
_cell.angle_alpha   90.00
_cell.angle_beta   90.00
_cell.angle_gamma   90.00
#
_symmetry.space_group_name_H-M   'P 1'
#
loop_
_entity.id
_entity.type
_entity.pdbx_description
1 polymer ?
#
loop_
_entity_poly.entity_id
_entity_poly.type
_entity_poly.pdbx_seq_one_letter_code
_entity_poly.pdbx_strand_id
1 'polypeptide(L)'
;MNKENKLNPSLPSGFEDRWGKKLVLKKQLLKVIEKNFIKFGAEPLETPSFEYADNIGSFLAEDEDNPMSDVFSFEDRDKTISLKYDLSSPLARFYAQNNQALPSIYKRYAIQNVFRNEKASNARYREFLQADFDIIGNVNSAQANAELCNLISSTLLDIGLNKDQFTINVSNRKIVQGLINDLKISDDKQLRVIRAIDKLDKPGFGLKGVEDLLKKERKDVSGAVTKGADLTDEQASQILNFLKIKDLKTLKENLKNPLSQEGIKELEDVFEIIGFSSYLSEIKTNFTIVRGLQYYSDFIVETNLNFKVTNIKGKEVDIGSICSGGAYAKLISRFKGVDIPGTGISFGAVSYTHLTLPTNGLV
;
A
#
# COMPACT_ATOMS: atom_id res chain seq x y z
N MET A 1 7.32 55.28 13.99
CA MET A 1 7.17 53.92 14.51
C MET A 1 7.29 53.01 13.31
N ASN A 2 8.43 52.33 13.18
CA ASN A 2 8.62 51.28 12.15
C ASN A 2 7.59 50.17 12.37
N LYS A 3 6.75 49.91 11.39
CA LYS A 3 5.96 48.66 11.34
C LYS A 3 6.98 47.53 11.26
N GLU A 4 7.32 46.93 12.40
CA GLU A 4 8.04 45.66 12.39
C GLU A 4 7.32 44.71 11.43
N ASN A 5 8.04 44.21 10.45
CA ASN A 5 7.54 43.17 9.54
C ASN A 5 7.26 41.91 10.38
N LYS A 6 6.06 41.80 10.95
CA LYS A 6 5.64 40.58 11.64
C LYS A 6 5.59 39.47 10.62
N LEU A 7 6.34 38.40 10.89
CA LEU A 7 6.27 37.18 10.09
C LEU A 7 4.87 36.56 10.21
N ASN A 8 4.36 36.07 9.10
CA ASN A 8 3.10 35.33 9.10
C ASN A 8 3.34 33.92 9.66
N PRO A 9 2.73 33.50 10.79
CA PRO A 9 2.91 32.18 11.39
C PRO A 9 2.11 31.12 10.65
N SER A 10 2.39 30.90 9.37
CA SER A 10 1.72 29.89 8.55
C SER A 10 2.63 28.70 8.26
N LEU A 11 2.04 27.49 8.23
CA LEU A 11 2.73 26.29 7.81
C LEU A 11 2.69 26.15 6.27
N PRO A 12 3.66 25.48 5.67
CA PRO A 12 3.56 25.04 4.29
C PRO A 12 2.31 24.16 4.06
N SER A 13 1.72 24.27 2.88
CA SER A 13 0.52 23.47 2.54
C SER A 13 0.78 21.97 2.66
N GLY A 14 -0.12 21.24 3.33
CA GLY A 14 -0.01 19.80 3.53
C GLY A 14 0.84 19.37 4.72
N PHE A 15 1.30 20.32 5.55
CA PHE A 15 1.97 20.06 6.82
C PHE A 15 1.08 20.50 7.99
N GLU A 16 1.25 19.86 9.14
CA GLU A 16 0.46 20.19 10.34
C GLU A 16 1.29 20.07 11.61
N ASP A 17 1.00 20.96 12.58
CA ASP A 17 1.45 20.78 13.96
C ASP A 17 0.55 19.76 14.66
N ARG A 18 1.16 18.81 15.36
CA ARG A 18 0.46 17.75 16.10
C ARG A 18 0.66 17.94 17.59
N TRP A 19 -0.43 18.13 18.33
CA TRP A 19 -0.38 18.46 19.75
C TRP A 19 -1.60 17.98 20.53
N GLY A 20 -1.52 18.07 21.87
CA GLY A 20 -2.63 17.79 22.78
C GLY A 20 -3.10 16.32 22.77
N LYS A 21 -4.37 16.11 23.08
CA LYS A 21 -4.98 14.78 23.23
C LYS A 21 -4.80 13.88 22.00
N LYS A 22 -4.90 14.46 20.78
CA LYS A 22 -4.73 13.68 19.54
C LYS A 22 -3.34 13.08 19.43
N LEU A 23 -2.29 13.86 19.80
CA LEU A 23 -0.93 13.34 19.78
C LEU A 23 -0.72 12.26 20.85
N VAL A 24 -1.34 12.41 22.03
CA VAL A 24 -1.29 11.37 23.09
C VAL A 24 -1.91 10.07 22.59
N LEU A 25 -3.12 10.12 22.03
CA LEU A 25 -3.80 8.94 21.46
C LEU A 25 -2.97 8.29 20.34
N LYS A 26 -2.42 9.09 19.42
CA LYS A 26 -1.52 8.59 18.39
C LYS A 26 -0.34 7.83 18.97
N LYS A 27 0.32 8.38 20.00
CA LYS A 27 1.46 7.71 20.67
C LYS A 27 1.05 6.42 21.35
N GLN A 28 -0.13 6.36 21.97
CA GLN A 28 -0.66 5.12 22.58
C GLN A 28 -0.91 4.05 21.51
N LEU A 29 -1.54 4.40 20.40
CA LEU A 29 -1.77 3.53 19.27
C LEU A 29 -0.46 2.96 18.72
N LEU A 30 0.53 3.82 18.50
CA LEU A 30 1.84 3.40 17.99
C LEU A 30 2.54 2.42 18.93
N LYS A 31 2.39 2.56 20.25
CA LYS A 31 2.91 1.59 21.22
C LYS A 31 2.26 0.22 21.07
N VAL A 32 0.97 0.15 20.76
CA VAL A 32 0.28 -1.13 20.52
C VAL A 32 0.79 -1.77 19.23
N ILE A 33 0.93 -0.99 18.14
CA ILE A 33 1.49 -1.46 16.87
C ILE A 33 2.92 -1.99 17.09
N GLU A 34 3.80 -1.20 17.71
CA GLU A 34 5.18 -1.57 17.99
C GLU A 34 5.28 -2.84 18.82
N LYS A 35 4.46 -2.97 19.88
CA LYS A 35 4.38 -4.18 20.70
C LYS A 35 4.06 -5.42 19.84
N ASN A 36 3.14 -5.32 18.89
CA ASN A 36 2.84 -6.41 17.98
C ASN A 36 4.00 -6.71 17.04
N PHE A 37 4.66 -5.70 16.49
CA PHE A 37 5.85 -5.90 15.66
C PHE A 37 6.96 -6.67 16.40
N ILE A 38 7.23 -6.31 17.63
CA ILE A 38 8.20 -7.02 18.50
C ILE A 38 7.72 -8.46 18.80
N LYS A 39 6.43 -8.65 19.09
CA LYS A 39 5.81 -9.97 19.32
C LYS A 39 6.00 -10.91 18.13
N PHE A 40 5.98 -10.39 16.89
CA PHE A 40 6.22 -11.13 15.67
C PHE A 40 7.71 -11.23 15.29
N GLY A 41 8.61 -10.81 16.19
CA GLY A 41 10.05 -11.03 16.08
C GLY A 41 10.79 -10.01 15.22
N ALA A 42 10.25 -8.83 14.98
CA ALA A 42 10.94 -7.79 14.23
C ALA A 42 11.86 -6.95 15.12
N GLU A 43 13.00 -6.55 14.56
CA GLU A 43 13.94 -5.60 15.14
C GLU A 43 13.70 -4.18 14.65
N PRO A 44 13.96 -3.15 15.44
CA PRO A 44 13.83 -1.76 15.01
C PRO A 44 14.89 -1.39 13.98
N LEU A 45 14.49 -0.64 12.93
CA LEU A 45 15.39 -0.01 11.99
C LEU A 45 15.00 1.45 11.78
N GLU A 46 15.92 2.36 12.03
CA GLU A 46 15.79 3.76 11.64
C GLU A 46 16.73 4.09 10.49
N THR A 47 16.18 4.64 9.42
CA THR A 47 16.93 5.14 8.27
C THR A 47 16.89 6.67 8.22
N PRO A 48 17.89 7.33 7.63
CA PRO A 48 17.89 8.77 7.44
C PRO A 48 16.63 9.26 6.72
N SER A 49 16.26 10.52 6.95
CA SER A 49 15.14 11.14 6.22
C SER A 49 15.49 11.45 4.77
N PHE A 50 16.77 11.53 4.44
CA PHE A 50 17.28 11.78 3.10
C PHE A 50 17.87 10.51 2.50
N GLU A 51 17.61 10.32 1.23
CA GLU A 51 18.21 9.29 0.38
C GLU A 51 18.71 9.95 -0.92
N TYR A 52 19.62 9.32 -1.63
CA TYR A 52 19.90 9.73 -3.01
C TYR A 52 18.67 9.47 -3.87
N ALA A 53 18.36 10.40 -4.77
CA ALA A 53 17.18 10.31 -5.63
C ALA A 53 17.12 9.00 -6.41
N ASP A 54 18.27 8.50 -6.88
CA ASP A 54 18.41 7.23 -7.59
C ASP A 54 17.98 6.00 -6.73
N ASN A 55 18.15 6.08 -5.40
CA ASN A 55 17.74 5.01 -4.49
C ASN A 55 16.22 4.91 -4.38
N ILE A 56 15.52 6.04 -4.44
CA ILE A 56 14.07 6.08 -4.40
C ILE A 56 13.51 5.50 -5.70
N GLY A 57 14.03 5.94 -6.84
CA GLY A 57 13.74 5.41 -8.16
C GLY A 57 12.43 5.87 -8.78
N SER A 58 12.31 5.62 -10.09
CA SER A 58 11.19 6.08 -10.92
C SER A 58 9.89 5.29 -10.77
N PHE A 59 9.90 4.15 -10.08
CA PHE A 59 8.73 3.26 -9.94
C PHE A 59 7.68 3.76 -8.91
N LEU A 60 7.93 4.88 -8.25
CA LEU A 60 6.98 5.48 -7.30
C LEU A 60 5.97 6.40 -7.99
N ALA A 61 6.21 6.79 -9.23
CA ALA A 61 5.45 7.82 -9.89
C ALA A 61 4.17 7.32 -10.55
N GLU A 62 3.08 8.03 -10.33
CA GLU A 62 1.86 7.90 -11.13
C GLU A 62 2.00 8.58 -12.50
N ASP A 63 2.94 9.51 -12.66
CA ASP A 63 3.20 10.28 -13.88
C ASP A 63 4.38 9.67 -14.66
N GLU A 64 4.09 9.12 -15.84
CA GLU A 64 5.09 8.53 -16.73
C GLU A 64 6.04 9.58 -17.31
N ASP A 65 5.56 10.81 -17.51
CA ASP A 65 6.33 11.90 -18.11
C ASP A 65 7.22 12.60 -17.06
N ASN A 66 6.87 12.51 -15.75
CA ASN A 66 7.65 13.09 -14.67
C ASN A 66 7.65 12.18 -13.43
N PRO A 67 8.42 11.10 -13.44
CA PRO A 67 8.43 10.09 -12.39
C PRO A 67 8.86 10.58 -11.00
N MET A 68 9.47 11.73 -10.87
CA MET A 68 9.89 12.31 -9.59
C MET A 68 9.01 13.47 -9.12
N SER A 69 7.88 13.77 -9.80
CA SER A 69 7.00 14.90 -9.48
C SER A 69 6.47 14.87 -8.03
N ASP A 70 6.22 13.66 -7.53
CA ASP A 70 5.68 13.45 -6.19
C ASP A 70 6.74 13.28 -5.10
N VAL A 71 8.02 13.45 -5.44
CA VAL A 71 9.15 13.35 -4.51
C VAL A 71 9.73 14.73 -4.21
N PHE A 72 9.97 15.03 -2.93
CA PHE A 72 10.73 16.23 -2.55
C PHE A 72 12.22 16.00 -2.78
N SER A 73 12.80 16.71 -3.73
CA SER A 73 14.21 16.58 -4.10
C SER A 73 14.94 17.91 -4.05
N PHE A 74 16.23 17.86 -3.76
CA PHE A 74 17.13 19.01 -3.63
C PHE A 74 18.49 18.68 -4.23
N GLU A 75 19.14 19.65 -4.80
CA GLU A 75 20.54 19.54 -5.18
C GLU A 75 21.47 19.69 -3.96
N ASP A 76 22.33 18.71 -3.74
CA ASP A 76 23.41 18.75 -2.75
C ASP A 76 24.75 18.50 -3.46
N ARG A 77 25.47 19.59 -3.75
CA ARG A 77 26.71 19.61 -4.51
C ARG A 77 26.51 19.04 -5.93
N ASP A 78 27.03 17.85 -6.18
CA ASP A 78 26.99 17.15 -7.46
C ASP A 78 25.93 16.03 -7.52
N LYS A 79 25.07 15.94 -6.49
CA LYS A 79 24.08 14.88 -6.35
C LYS A 79 22.71 15.41 -6.00
N THR A 80 21.70 14.77 -6.50
CA THR A 80 20.32 15.00 -6.09
C THR A 80 19.98 14.12 -4.88
N ILE A 81 19.58 14.72 -3.78
CA ILE A 81 19.04 14.05 -2.61
C ILE A 81 17.53 14.27 -2.52
N SER A 82 16.83 13.35 -1.89
CA SER A 82 15.37 13.40 -1.77
C SER A 82 14.94 13.03 -0.37
N LEU A 83 13.83 13.59 0.08
CA LEU A 83 13.15 13.09 1.28
C LEU A 83 12.55 11.71 0.96
N LYS A 84 12.68 10.77 1.90
CA LYS A 84 12.15 9.41 1.74
C LYS A 84 10.64 9.41 1.51
N TYR A 85 10.22 8.78 0.42
CA TYR A 85 8.84 8.69 -0.02
C TYR A 85 8.07 7.56 0.70
N ASP A 86 8.79 6.49 1.05
CA ASP A 86 8.35 5.30 1.76
C ASP A 86 9.45 4.82 2.72
N LEU A 87 9.21 3.71 3.41
CA LEU A 87 10.22 3.07 4.28
C LEU A 87 10.81 1.78 3.66
N SER A 88 10.28 1.33 2.52
CA SER A 88 10.74 0.10 1.85
C SER A 88 11.96 0.35 0.97
N SER A 89 12.04 1.49 0.26
CA SER A 89 13.22 1.85 -0.55
C SER A 89 14.48 2.03 0.30
N PRO A 90 14.46 2.77 1.43
CA PRO A 90 15.58 2.83 2.37
C PRO A 90 15.96 1.48 2.96
N LEU A 91 14.97 0.61 3.23
CA LEU A 91 15.20 -0.75 3.70
C LEU A 91 15.95 -1.59 2.66
N ALA A 92 15.55 -1.53 1.39
CA ALA A 92 16.21 -2.28 0.32
C ALA A 92 17.69 -1.87 0.18
N ARG A 93 17.99 -0.57 0.25
CA ARG A 93 19.37 -0.06 0.28
C ARG A 93 20.12 -0.57 1.52
N PHE A 94 19.52 -0.44 2.71
CA PHE A 94 20.13 -0.88 3.96
C PHE A 94 20.45 -2.38 3.92
N TYR A 95 19.49 -3.20 3.50
CA TYR A 95 19.67 -4.64 3.36
C TYR A 95 20.78 -4.98 2.38
N ALA A 96 20.83 -4.30 1.23
CA ALA A 96 21.87 -4.52 0.23
C ALA A 96 23.29 -4.21 0.76
N GLN A 97 23.42 -3.20 1.61
CA GLN A 97 24.69 -2.83 2.23
C GLN A 97 25.14 -3.77 3.35
N ASN A 98 24.20 -4.36 4.09
CA ASN A 98 24.47 -5.03 5.36
C ASN A 98 24.08 -6.53 5.36
N ASN A 99 23.63 -7.10 4.26
CA ASN A 99 23.04 -8.45 4.19
C ASN A 99 23.94 -9.56 4.74
N GLN A 100 25.26 -9.40 4.71
CA GLN A 100 26.21 -10.38 5.27
C GLN A 100 26.21 -10.42 6.82
N ALA A 101 25.81 -9.31 7.46
CA ALA A 101 25.73 -9.20 8.91
C ALA A 101 24.31 -9.47 9.44
N LEU A 102 23.31 -9.53 8.55
CA LEU A 102 21.92 -9.77 8.92
C LEU A 102 21.58 -11.26 8.94
N PRO A 103 20.57 -11.68 9.72
CA PRO A 103 20.06 -13.04 9.67
C PRO A 103 19.59 -13.44 8.27
N SER A 104 19.61 -14.76 7.96
CA SER A 104 19.13 -15.29 6.67
C SER A 104 17.65 -14.95 6.39
N ILE A 105 16.85 -14.81 7.46
CA ILE A 105 15.50 -14.23 7.45
C ILE A 105 15.56 -13.02 8.38
N TYR A 106 15.50 -11.84 7.79
CA TYR A 106 15.53 -10.57 8.50
C TYR A 106 14.13 -9.99 8.62
N LYS A 107 13.66 -9.83 9.86
CA LYS A 107 12.41 -9.16 10.18
C LYS A 107 12.72 -7.80 10.81
N ARG A 108 12.18 -6.74 10.22
CA ARG A 108 12.37 -5.39 10.76
C ARG A 108 11.05 -4.66 10.92
N TYR A 109 11.02 -3.69 11.83
CA TYR A 109 10.00 -2.66 11.81
C TYR A 109 10.60 -1.26 11.79
N ALA A 110 9.85 -0.30 11.25
CA ALA A 110 10.19 1.11 11.30
C ALA A 110 8.93 1.95 11.53
N ILE A 111 9.03 2.95 12.40
CA ILE A 111 7.95 3.91 12.68
C ILE A 111 8.53 5.31 12.44
N GLN A 112 8.41 5.80 11.20
CA GLN A 112 9.06 7.04 10.79
C GLN A 112 8.17 7.87 9.86
N ASN A 113 8.44 9.18 9.77
CA ASN A 113 7.80 10.06 8.81
C ASN A 113 8.30 9.77 7.39
N VAL A 114 7.36 9.86 6.46
CA VAL A 114 7.60 9.85 5.01
C VAL A 114 7.03 11.13 4.38
N PHE A 115 7.51 11.46 3.20
CA PHE A 115 7.25 12.77 2.59
C PHE A 115 6.82 12.58 1.14
N ARG A 116 5.66 13.17 0.76
CA ARG A 116 5.13 13.10 -0.58
C ARG A 116 4.77 14.47 -1.09
N ASN A 117 5.28 14.83 -2.26
CA ASN A 117 5.02 16.14 -2.88
C ASN A 117 3.67 16.17 -3.64
N GLU A 118 2.74 15.34 -3.24
CA GLU A 118 1.40 15.30 -3.82
C GLU A 118 0.58 16.55 -3.45
N LYS A 119 -0.49 16.79 -4.22
CA LYS A 119 -1.45 17.86 -3.90
C LYS A 119 -2.16 17.55 -2.58
N ALA A 120 -1.98 18.44 -1.60
CA ALA A 120 -2.62 18.28 -0.30
C ALA A 120 -4.16 18.34 -0.39
N SER A 121 -4.85 17.54 0.42
CA SER A 121 -6.30 17.55 0.57
C SER A 121 -6.70 17.28 2.03
N ASN A 122 -8.00 17.34 2.36
CA ASN A 122 -8.51 17.24 3.74
C ASN A 122 -8.13 15.97 4.53
N ALA A 123 -7.53 14.96 3.90
CA ALA A 123 -7.06 13.74 4.57
C ALA A 123 -5.71 13.28 4.01
N ARG A 124 -5.06 14.09 3.15
CA ARG A 124 -3.81 13.73 2.50
C ARG A 124 -2.75 14.78 2.85
N TYR A 125 -1.89 14.41 3.78
CA TYR A 125 -0.76 15.23 4.21
C TYR A 125 0.46 14.96 3.34
N ARG A 126 1.36 15.93 3.25
CA ARG A 126 2.65 15.80 2.55
C ARG A 126 3.75 15.25 3.45
N GLU A 127 3.54 15.27 4.75
CA GLU A 127 4.33 14.60 5.77
C GLU A 127 3.41 13.75 6.64
N PHE A 128 3.67 12.45 6.72
CA PHE A 128 2.88 11.55 7.56
C PHE A 128 3.71 10.38 8.06
N LEU A 129 3.26 9.78 9.16
CA LEU A 129 3.92 8.66 9.80
C LEU A 129 3.43 7.35 9.19
N GLN A 130 4.37 6.50 8.80
CA GLN A 130 4.15 5.08 8.50
C GLN A 130 4.71 4.21 9.62
N ALA A 131 4.06 3.09 9.87
CA ALA A 131 4.54 2.03 10.75
C ALA A 131 4.61 0.74 9.92
N ASP A 132 5.82 0.38 9.51
CA ASP A 132 6.08 -0.70 8.57
C ASP A 132 6.70 -1.90 9.29
N PHE A 133 6.27 -3.09 8.84
CA PHE A 133 6.86 -4.37 9.22
C PHE A 133 7.20 -5.13 7.95
N ASP A 134 8.42 -5.68 7.88
CA ASP A 134 8.92 -6.39 6.70
C ASP A 134 9.66 -7.68 7.08
N ILE A 135 9.58 -8.65 6.17
CA ILE A 135 10.29 -9.93 6.22
C ILE A 135 11.08 -10.06 4.92
N ILE A 136 12.39 -10.20 5.02
CA ILE A 136 13.29 -10.28 3.86
C ILE A 136 14.25 -11.45 4.02
N GLY A 137 14.57 -12.12 2.93
CA GLY A 137 15.58 -13.17 2.87
C GLY A 137 15.06 -14.52 2.44
N ASN A 138 15.73 -15.59 2.87
CA ASN A 138 15.40 -16.96 2.46
C ASN A 138 14.20 -17.51 3.24
N VAL A 139 13.01 -16.97 2.94
CA VAL A 139 11.75 -17.34 3.59
C VAL A 139 10.79 -17.94 2.56
N ASN A 140 9.96 -18.89 3.02
CA ASN A 140 8.82 -19.35 2.22
C ASN A 140 7.80 -18.21 2.08
N SER A 141 7.50 -17.79 0.85
CA SER A 141 6.64 -16.64 0.58
C SER A 141 5.23 -16.82 1.17
N ALA A 142 4.64 -18.01 1.10
CA ALA A 142 3.31 -18.24 1.65
C ALA A 142 3.30 -18.10 3.18
N GLN A 143 4.33 -18.61 3.86
CA GLN A 143 4.48 -18.46 5.31
C GLN A 143 4.65 -16.98 5.71
N ALA A 144 5.50 -16.25 5.01
CA ALA A 144 5.71 -14.82 5.28
C ALA A 144 4.42 -14.01 5.05
N ASN A 145 3.70 -14.26 3.96
CA ASN A 145 2.46 -13.56 3.64
C ASN A 145 1.33 -13.92 4.63
N ALA A 146 1.23 -15.17 5.06
CA ALA A 146 0.29 -15.59 6.10
C ALA A 146 0.62 -14.94 7.45
N GLU A 147 1.90 -14.82 7.79
CA GLU A 147 2.35 -14.12 8.99
C GLU A 147 1.94 -12.64 8.99
N LEU A 148 2.08 -11.94 7.84
CA LEU A 148 1.61 -10.56 7.71
C LEU A 148 0.10 -10.44 7.96
N CYS A 149 -0.72 -11.34 7.41
CA CYS A 149 -2.15 -11.35 7.65
C CYS A 149 -2.49 -11.54 9.13
N ASN A 150 -1.80 -12.46 9.81
CA ASN A 150 -1.95 -12.71 11.24
C ASN A 150 -1.50 -11.51 12.09
N LEU A 151 -0.40 -10.85 11.71
CA LEU A 151 0.08 -9.62 12.35
C LEU A 151 -0.94 -8.49 12.24
N ILE A 152 -1.52 -8.28 11.05
CA ILE A 152 -2.57 -7.26 10.85
C ILE A 152 -3.75 -7.54 11.78
N SER A 153 -4.31 -8.76 11.75
CA SER A 153 -5.43 -9.14 12.63
C SER A 153 -5.09 -8.96 14.11
N SER A 154 -3.96 -9.50 14.59
CA SER A 154 -3.53 -9.36 15.98
C SER A 154 -3.42 -7.89 16.39
N THR A 155 -2.83 -7.06 15.52
CA THR A 155 -2.63 -5.64 15.80
C THR A 155 -3.97 -4.89 15.89
N LEU A 156 -4.90 -5.14 14.96
CA LEU A 156 -6.19 -4.46 14.94
C LEU A 156 -7.08 -4.85 16.12
N LEU A 157 -7.04 -6.12 16.54
CA LEU A 157 -7.72 -6.59 17.74
C LEU A 157 -7.12 -5.97 19.00
N ASP A 158 -5.79 -5.89 19.11
CA ASP A 158 -5.10 -5.25 20.25
C ASP A 158 -5.32 -3.73 20.31
N ILE A 159 -5.62 -3.09 19.17
CA ILE A 159 -6.06 -1.68 19.10
C ILE A 159 -7.48 -1.50 19.64
N GLY A 160 -8.28 -2.57 19.73
CA GLY A 160 -9.64 -2.57 20.24
C GLY A 160 -10.74 -2.69 19.18
N LEU A 161 -10.39 -3.03 17.93
CA LEU A 161 -11.38 -3.37 16.93
C LEU A 161 -11.89 -4.80 17.12
N ASN A 162 -13.17 -5.04 16.83
CA ASN A 162 -13.73 -6.39 16.76
C ASN A 162 -13.52 -6.99 15.36
N LYS A 163 -13.62 -8.33 15.26
CA LYS A 163 -13.41 -9.08 14.02
C LYS A 163 -14.32 -8.69 12.85
N ASP A 164 -15.54 -8.24 13.15
CA ASP A 164 -16.53 -7.78 12.17
C ASP A 164 -16.33 -6.33 11.70
N GLN A 165 -15.44 -5.59 12.36
CA GLN A 165 -15.21 -4.17 12.08
C GLN A 165 -14.15 -3.91 11.02
N PHE A 166 -13.43 -4.93 10.57
CA PHE A 166 -12.45 -4.79 9.49
C PHE A 166 -12.42 -6.03 8.59
N THR A 167 -11.89 -5.87 7.39
CA THR A 167 -11.64 -6.95 6.45
C THR A 167 -10.24 -6.82 5.89
N ILE A 168 -9.47 -7.89 5.95
CA ILE A 168 -8.16 -8.02 5.33
C ILE A 168 -8.37 -8.65 3.95
N ASN A 169 -8.24 -7.88 2.92
CA ASN A 169 -8.38 -8.31 1.54
C ASN A 169 -7.02 -8.73 0.99
N VAL A 170 -6.95 -9.90 0.39
CA VAL A 170 -5.74 -10.41 -0.24
C VAL A 170 -5.94 -10.69 -1.73
N SER A 171 -4.90 -10.44 -2.50
CA SER A 171 -4.84 -10.66 -3.94
C SER A 171 -3.45 -11.12 -4.36
N ASN A 172 -3.28 -11.41 -5.65
CA ASN A 172 -1.98 -11.69 -6.24
C ASN A 172 -1.90 -11.07 -7.64
N ARG A 173 -0.87 -10.26 -7.89
CA ARG A 173 -0.69 -9.56 -9.17
C ARG A 173 -0.52 -10.49 -10.36
N LYS A 174 0.08 -11.67 -10.16
CA LYS A 174 0.24 -12.68 -11.21
C LYS A 174 -1.09 -13.07 -11.84
N ILE A 175 -2.18 -13.03 -11.08
CA ILE A 175 -3.52 -13.40 -11.54
C ILE A 175 -3.98 -12.45 -12.66
N VAL A 176 -3.96 -11.14 -12.40
CA VAL A 176 -4.37 -10.15 -13.39
C VAL A 176 -3.35 -10.02 -14.51
N GLN A 177 -2.05 -10.21 -14.22
CA GLN A 177 -1.01 -10.17 -15.24
C GLN A 177 -1.16 -11.31 -16.24
N GLY A 178 -1.47 -12.52 -15.76
CA GLY A 178 -1.75 -13.66 -16.65
C GLY A 178 -2.98 -13.42 -17.53
N LEU A 179 -4.05 -12.82 -17.00
CA LEU A 179 -5.20 -12.41 -17.81
C LEU A 179 -4.81 -11.39 -18.89
N ILE A 180 -4.03 -10.36 -18.53
CA ILE A 180 -3.52 -9.34 -19.46
C ILE A 180 -2.71 -10.00 -20.58
N ASN A 181 -1.88 -11.00 -20.26
CA ASN A 181 -1.07 -11.74 -21.22
C ASN A 181 -1.96 -12.56 -22.19
N ASP A 182 -2.98 -13.27 -21.68
CA ASP A 182 -3.93 -14.05 -22.53
C ASP A 182 -4.71 -13.14 -23.47
N LEU A 183 -5.06 -11.94 -23.01
CA LEU A 183 -5.73 -10.92 -23.83
C LEU A 183 -4.78 -10.23 -24.81
N LYS A 184 -3.49 -10.55 -24.79
CA LYS A 184 -2.45 -9.96 -25.67
C LYS A 184 -2.46 -8.43 -25.62
N ILE A 185 -2.65 -7.87 -24.42
CA ILE A 185 -2.63 -6.43 -24.21
C ILE A 185 -1.16 -5.99 -24.25
N SER A 186 -0.87 -5.03 -25.13
CA SER A 186 0.49 -4.49 -25.29
C SER A 186 1.01 -3.77 -24.05
N ASP A 187 2.30 -3.81 -23.82
CA ASP A 187 2.96 -3.31 -22.61
C ASP A 187 2.64 -1.84 -22.30
N ASP A 188 2.52 -1.00 -23.35
CA ASP A 188 2.16 0.41 -23.23
C ASP A 188 0.72 0.64 -22.69
N LYS A 189 -0.15 -0.37 -22.76
CA LYS A 189 -1.53 -0.31 -22.27
C LYS A 189 -1.73 -0.96 -20.89
N GLN A 190 -0.86 -1.87 -20.49
CA GLN A 190 -1.03 -2.67 -19.26
C GLN A 190 -1.20 -1.81 -18.00
N LEU A 191 -0.37 -0.78 -17.86
CA LEU A 191 -0.47 0.12 -16.72
C LEU A 191 -1.80 0.87 -16.67
N ARG A 192 -2.33 1.27 -17.86
CA ARG A 192 -3.65 1.93 -17.96
C ARG A 192 -4.79 0.99 -17.59
N VAL A 193 -4.70 -0.30 -17.95
CA VAL A 193 -5.65 -1.33 -17.52
C VAL A 193 -5.66 -1.47 -15.99
N ILE A 194 -4.49 -1.60 -15.37
CA ILE A 194 -4.36 -1.70 -13.91
C ILE A 194 -4.92 -0.45 -13.23
N ARG A 195 -4.61 0.75 -13.75
CA ARG A 195 -5.16 2.03 -13.25
C ARG A 195 -6.68 2.13 -13.41
N ALA A 196 -7.25 1.56 -14.48
CA ALA A 196 -8.70 1.51 -14.67
C ALA A 196 -9.37 0.61 -13.63
N ILE A 197 -8.84 -0.59 -13.41
CA ILE A 197 -9.33 -1.54 -12.39
C ILE A 197 -9.28 -0.92 -10.99
N ASP A 198 -8.19 -0.24 -10.65
CA ASP A 198 -8.00 0.44 -9.36
C ASP A 198 -9.08 1.50 -9.04
N LYS A 199 -9.75 2.00 -10.04
CA LYS A 199 -10.83 2.99 -9.83
C LYS A 199 -12.20 2.36 -9.56
N LEU A 200 -12.30 1.03 -9.53
CA LEU A 200 -13.58 0.32 -9.36
C LEU A 200 -14.36 0.81 -8.13
N ASP A 201 -13.67 0.94 -6.99
CA ASP A 201 -14.28 1.31 -5.70
C ASP A 201 -14.31 2.83 -5.46
N LYS A 202 -13.84 3.64 -6.44
CA LYS A 202 -13.90 5.09 -6.32
C LYS A 202 -15.34 5.60 -6.50
N PRO A 203 -15.77 6.60 -5.71
CA PRO A 203 -17.10 7.20 -5.86
C PRO A 203 -17.39 7.63 -7.29
N GLY A 204 -18.52 7.17 -7.84
CA GLY A 204 -18.97 7.52 -9.19
C GLY A 204 -18.30 6.75 -10.34
N PHE A 205 -17.47 5.74 -10.05
CA PHE A 205 -16.87 4.86 -11.06
C PHE A 205 -17.64 3.55 -11.22
N GLY A 206 -17.51 2.60 -10.29
CA GLY A 206 -18.08 1.27 -10.43
C GLY A 206 -17.65 0.55 -11.72
N LEU A 207 -18.30 -0.56 -12.04
CA LEU A 207 -17.97 -1.33 -13.26
C LEU A 207 -18.12 -0.49 -14.55
N LYS A 208 -19.09 0.41 -14.61
CA LYS A 208 -19.30 1.26 -15.80
C LYS A 208 -18.15 2.25 -16.00
N GLY A 209 -17.67 2.86 -14.92
CA GLY A 209 -16.52 3.77 -14.98
C GLY A 209 -15.23 3.05 -15.36
N VAL A 210 -15.04 1.80 -14.89
CA VAL A 210 -13.94 0.96 -15.32
C VAL A 210 -14.07 0.62 -16.81
N GLU A 211 -15.25 0.19 -17.27
CA GLU A 211 -15.50 -0.08 -18.70
C GLU A 211 -15.14 1.11 -19.59
N ASP A 212 -15.57 2.31 -19.20
CA ASP A 212 -15.26 3.53 -19.95
C ASP A 212 -13.74 3.73 -20.05
N LEU A 213 -12.99 3.58 -18.95
CA LEU A 213 -11.53 3.74 -18.94
C LEU A 213 -10.77 2.60 -19.65
N LEU A 214 -11.33 1.40 -19.70
CA LEU A 214 -10.75 0.31 -20.49
C LEU A 214 -10.83 0.60 -21.99
N LYS A 215 -11.88 1.30 -22.45
CA LYS A 215 -12.15 1.55 -23.88
C LYS A 215 -11.69 2.92 -24.37
N LYS A 216 -11.85 3.97 -23.55
CA LYS A 216 -11.58 5.36 -23.97
C LYS A 216 -11.19 6.24 -22.79
N GLU A 217 -10.74 7.45 -23.09
CA GLU A 217 -10.52 8.47 -22.06
C GLU A 217 -11.81 8.85 -21.32
N ARG A 218 -11.67 9.27 -20.07
CA ARG A 218 -12.78 9.76 -19.26
C ARG A 218 -12.42 11.08 -18.57
N LYS A 219 -13.38 12.01 -18.59
CA LYS A 219 -13.33 13.22 -17.75
C LYS A 219 -13.97 12.93 -16.40
N ASP A 220 -13.29 13.30 -15.35
CA ASP A 220 -13.87 13.25 -14.00
C ASP A 220 -14.74 14.49 -13.70
N VAL A 221 -15.36 14.53 -12.51
CA VAL A 221 -16.20 15.66 -12.06
C VAL A 221 -15.41 16.97 -11.93
N SER A 222 -14.09 16.92 -11.83
CA SER A 222 -13.22 18.11 -11.77
C SER A 222 -12.79 18.60 -13.16
N GLY A 223 -13.14 17.85 -14.21
CA GLY A 223 -12.73 18.12 -15.60
C GLY A 223 -11.37 17.56 -15.99
N ALA A 224 -10.67 16.88 -15.06
CA ALA A 224 -9.42 16.22 -15.38
C ALA A 224 -9.65 15.01 -16.29
N VAL A 225 -8.83 14.90 -17.35
CA VAL A 225 -8.92 13.82 -18.34
C VAL A 225 -8.00 12.68 -17.89
N THR A 226 -8.56 11.49 -17.73
CA THR A 226 -7.79 10.26 -17.53
C THR A 226 -7.74 9.49 -18.85
N LYS A 227 -6.54 9.23 -19.36
CA LYS A 227 -6.33 8.42 -20.58
C LYS A 227 -6.89 7.01 -20.41
N GLY A 228 -7.62 6.51 -21.38
CA GLY A 228 -8.09 5.13 -21.44
C GLY A 228 -7.01 4.15 -21.90
N ALA A 229 -7.33 2.86 -21.78
CA ALA A 229 -6.45 1.78 -22.24
C ALA A 229 -6.65 1.41 -23.73
N ASP A 230 -7.65 1.98 -24.40
CA ASP A 230 -7.99 1.74 -25.81
C ASP A 230 -8.08 0.24 -26.16
N LEU A 231 -8.80 -0.51 -25.32
CA LEU A 231 -9.03 -1.93 -25.53
C LEU A 231 -10.22 -2.19 -26.44
N THR A 232 -10.23 -3.35 -27.08
CA THR A 232 -11.41 -3.83 -27.82
C THR A 232 -12.56 -4.15 -26.87
N ASP A 233 -13.78 -4.22 -27.38
CA ASP A 233 -14.96 -4.58 -26.60
C ASP A 233 -14.83 -5.98 -25.97
N GLU A 234 -14.22 -6.93 -26.70
CA GLU A 234 -13.97 -8.27 -26.19
C GLU A 234 -12.98 -8.27 -25.03
N GLN A 235 -11.83 -7.59 -25.16
CA GLN A 235 -10.84 -7.48 -24.09
C GLN A 235 -11.45 -6.82 -22.84
N ALA A 236 -12.15 -5.72 -23.01
CA ALA A 236 -12.82 -5.02 -21.90
C ALA A 236 -13.86 -5.91 -21.21
N SER A 237 -14.68 -6.65 -21.98
CA SER A 237 -15.69 -7.58 -21.45
C SER A 237 -15.06 -8.69 -20.61
N GLN A 238 -13.94 -9.27 -21.05
CA GLN A 238 -13.23 -10.32 -20.28
C GLN A 238 -12.68 -9.78 -18.98
N ILE A 239 -12.10 -8.58 -18.96
CA ILE A 239 -11.64 -7.92 -17.72
C ILE A 239 -12.83 -7.66 -16.77
N LEU A 240 -13.94 -7.13 -17.27
CA LEU A 240 -15.15 -6.88 -16.46
C LEU A 240 -15.75 -8.17 -15.89
N ASN A 241 -15.68 -9.28 -16.61
CA ASN A 241 -16.12 -10.58 -16.10
C ASN A 241 -15.18 -11.11 -15.02
N PHE A 242 -13.86 -10.95 -15.18
CA PHE A 242 -12.89 -11.25 -14.14
C PHE A 242 -13.18 -10.47 -12.84
N LEU A 243 -13.49 -9.19 -12.90
CA LEU A 243 -13.77 -8.35 -11.73
C LEU A 243 -15.02 -8.79 -10.92
N LYS A 244 -15.89 -9.62 -11.53
CA LYS A 244 -17.07 -10.18 -10.85
C LYS A 244 -16.76 -11.44 -10.05
N ILE A 245 -15.63 -12.11 -10.29
CA ILE A 245 -15.24 -13.34 -9.60
C ILE A 245 -14.86 -13.02 -8.16
N LYS A 246 -15.36 -13.82 -7.20
CA LYS A 246 -15.15 -13.58 -5.77
C LYS A 246 -14.42 -14.71 -5.05
N ASP A 247 -14.27 -15.86 -5.67
CA ASP A 247 -13.66 -17.03 -5.04
C ASP A 247 -12.57 -17.65 -5.91
N LEU A 248 -11.61 -18.31 -5.24
CA LEU A 248 -10.45 -18.94 -5.88
C LEU A 248 -10.81 -20.09 -6.81
N LYS A 249 -11.87 -20.87 -6.49
CA LYS A 249 -12.29 -22.01 -7.30
C LYS A 249 -12.77 -21.55 -8.66
N THR A 250 -13.72 -20.62 -8.70
CA THR A 250 -14.22 -20.02 -9.94
C THR A 250 -13.09 -19.37 -10.73
N LEU A 251 -12.15 -18.70 -10.05
CA LEU A 251 -11.00 -18.07 -10.69
C LEU A 251 -10.11 -19.12 -11.38
N LYS A 252 -9.80 -20.21 -10.70
CA LYS A 252 -8.98 -21.33 -11.18
C LYS A 252 -9.62 -22.05 -12.40
N GLU A 253 -10.94 -22.12 -12.42
CA GLU A 253 -11.70 -22.70 -13.53
C GLU A 253 -11.69 -21.78 -14.78
N ASN A 254 -11.68 -20.48 -14.60
CA ASN A 254 -11.80 -19.51 -15.68
C ASN A 254 -10.44 -19.05 -16.26
N LEU A 255 -9.41 -18.90 -15.45
CA LEU A 255 -8.09 -18.44 -15.88
C LEU A 255 -7.15 -19.63 -16.06
N LYS A 256 -6.66 -19.85 -17.28
CA LYS A 256 -5.78 -20.99 -17.59
C LYS A 256 -4.33 -20.61 -17.84
N ASN A 257 -4.04 -19.30 -17.85
CA ASN A 257 -2.67 -18.83 -18.00
C ASN A 257 -1.77 -19.38 -16.87
N PRO A 258 -0.58 -19.90 -17.17
CA PRO A 258 0.32 -20.45 -16.16
C PRO A 258 0.65 -19.45 -15.04
N LEU A 259 0.86 -18.17 -15.38
CA LEU A 259 1.14 -17.11 -14.40
C LEU A 259 -0.06 -16.86 -13.48
N SER A 260 -1.29 -16.86 -14.02
CA SER A 260 -2.51 -16.75 -13.20
C SER A 260 -2.65 -17.96 -12.26
N GLN A 261 -2.39 -19.15 -12.75
CA GLN A 261 -2.47 -20.39 -11.95
C GLN A 261 -1.43 -20.39 -10.82
N GLU A 262 -0.21 -19.88 -11.08
CA GLU A 262 0.82 -19.68 -10.06
C GLU A 262 0.34 -18.74 -8.95
N GLY A 263 -0.19 -17.57 -9.31
CA GLY A 263 -0.71 -16.61 -8.33
C GLY A 263 -1.91 -17.15 -7.54
N ILE A 264 -2.77 -17.98 -8.16
CA ILE A 264 -3.87 -18.66 -7.47
C ILE A 264 -3.32 -19.66 -6.46
N LYS A 265 -2.33 -20.47 -6.86
CA LYS A 265 -1.69 -21.45 -5.98
C LYS A 265 -1.02 -20.79 -4.78
N GLU A 266 -0.31 -19.68 -4.97
CA GLU A 266 0.28 -18.92 -3.87
C GLU A 266 -0.78 -18.44 -2.86
N LEU A 267 -1.96 -18.01 -3.31
CA LEU A 267 -3.06 -17.66 -2.42
C LEU A 267 -3.65 -18.88 -1.72
N GLU A 268 -3.82 -20.00 -2.42
CA GLU A 268 -4.28 -21.28 -1.82
C GLU A 268 -3.33 -21.68 -0.67
N ASP A 269 -2.01 -21.59 -0.87
CA ASP A 269 -0.99 -21.92 0.14
C ASP A 269 -1.06 -20.96 1.34
N VAL A 270 -1.26 -19.66 1.11
CA VAL A 270 -1.46 -18.68 2.18
C VAL A 270 -2.71 -19.03 3.00
N PHE A 271 -3.84 -19.32 2.36
CA PHE A 271 -5.09 -19.70 3.06
C PHE A 271 -4.99 -21.03 3.79
N GLU A 272 -4.25 -22.01 3.27
CA GLU A 272 -3.97 -23.26 3.97
C GLU A 272 -3.25 -22.98 5.31
N ILE A 273 -2.22 -22.13 5.31
CA ILE A 273 -1.49 -21.78 6.52
C ILE A 273 -2.38 -20.98 7.49
N ILE A 274 -3.12 -19.98 6.99
CA ILE A 274 -4.03 -19.17 7.81
C ILE A 274 -5.16 -20.02 8.40
N GLY A 275 -5.58 -21.09 7.72
CA GLY A 275 -6.61 -22.00 8.19
C GLY A 275 -6.33 -22.62 9.57
N PHE A 276 -5.07 -22.67 9.99
CA PHE A 276 -4.66 -23.07 11.34
C PHE A 276 -4.69 -21.93 12.37
N SER A 277 -5.00 -20.70 11.95
CA SER A 277 -5.06 -19.53 12.83
C SER A 277 -6.50 -19.20 13.24
N SER A 278 -6.64 -18.42 14.32
CA SER A 278 -7.93 -17.89 14.77
C SER A 278 -8.43 -16.67 13.94
N TYR A 279 -7.67 -16.26 12.92
CA TYR A 279 -7.90 -15.02 12.16
C TYR A 279 -8.50 -15.22 10.76
N LEU A 280 -8.87 -16.47 10.41
CA LEU A 280 -9.37 -16.77 9.06
C LEU A 280 -10.64 -15.98 8.66
N SER A 281 -11.51 -15.68 9.64
CA SER A 281 -12.80 -15.04 9.36
C SER A 281 -12.68 -13.62 8.81
N GLU A 282 -11.61 -12.91 9.15
CA GLU A 282 -11.37 -11.52 8.76
C GLU A 282 -10.65 -11.40 7.41
N ILE A 283 -10.09 -12.51 6.89
CA ILE A 283 -9.25 -12.53 5.68
C ILE A 283 -10.07 -13.03 4.49
N LYS A 284 -10.13 -12.24 3.43
CA LYS A 284 -10.91 -12.55 2.23
C LYS A 284 -10.10 -12.30 0.97
N THR A 285 -10.41 -13.07 -0.09
CA THR A 285 -9.90 -12.78 -1.42
C THR A 285 -10.62 -11.56 -2.01
N ASN A 286 -9.85 -10.66 -2.64
CA ASN A 286 -10.39 -9.57 -3.43
C ASN A 286 -9.49 -9.30 -4.64
N PHE A 287 -9.84 -9.85 -5.79
CA PHE A 287 -9.04 -9.79 -7.01
C PHE A 287 -9.09 -8.43 -7.71
N THR A 288 -9.89 -7.49 -7.20
CA THR A 288 -9.93 -6.11 -7.70
C THR A 288 -8.80 -5.26 -7.12
N ILE A 289 -8.11 -5.74 -6.07
CA ILE A 289 -6.93 -5.10 -5.52
C ILE A 289 -5.75 -5.42 -6.44
N VAL A 290 -5.47 -4.49 -7.33
CA VAL A 290 -4.34 -4.54 -8.27
C VAL A 290 -3.34 -3.42 -7.98
N ARG A 291 -3.69 -2.57 -7.01
CA ARG A 291 -2.94 -1.41 -6.54
C ARG A 291 -1.81 -1.80 -5.61
N GLY A 292 -0.87 -0.94 -5.55
CA GLY A 292 0.29 -0.97 -4.68
C GLY A 292 1.39 -0.17 -5.35
N LEU A 293 2.44 0.12 -4.64
CA LEU A 293 3.64 0.68 -5.24
C LEU A 293 4.07 -0.26 -6.39
N GLN A 294 4.56 0.29 -7.48
CA GLN A 294 4.86 -0.50 -8.70
C GLN A 294 5.86 -1.63 -8.46
N TYR A 295 6.59 -1.60 -7.35
CA TYR A 295 7.53 -2.66 -6.98
C TYR A 295 6.88 -3.92 -6.38
N TYR A 296 5.58 -3.92 -6.01
CA TYR A 296 4.90 -5.17 -5.63
C TYR A 296 4.73 -6.07 -6.86
N SER A 297 5.16 -7.33 -6.73
CA SER A 297 5.20 -8.29 -7.85
C SER A 297 4.17 -9.40 -7.76
N ASP A 298 3.81 -9.82 -6.55
CA ASP A 298 3.08 -11.05 -6.29
C ASP A 298 1.91 -10.80 -5.33
N PHE A 299 2.00 -11.31 -4.10
CA PHE A 299 1.00 -11.13 -3.04
C PHE A 299 0.77 -9.65 -2.74
N ILE A 300 -0.51 -9.28 -2.57
CA ILE A 300 -0.96 -7.95 -2.16
C ILE A 300 -1.96 -8.11 -1.03
N VAL A 301 -1.86 -7.22 -0.04
CA VAL A 301 -2.81 -7.14 1.07
C VAL A 301 -3.28 -5.71 1.27
N GLU A 302 -4.57 -5.55 1.52
CA GLU A 302 -5.19 -4.27 1.85
C GLU A 302 -6.26 -4.47 2.91
N THR A 303 -6.25 -3.65 3.95
CA THR A 303 -7.21 -3.75 5.05
C THR A 303 -8.12 -2.54 5.08
N ASN A 304 -9.42 -2.79 5.08
CA ASN A 304 -10.45 -1.77 5.11
C ASN A 304 -11.32 -1.91 6.36
N LEU A 305 -11.84 -0.77 6.86
CA LEU A 305 -12.85 -0.78 7.90
C LEU A 305 -14.23 -1.10 7.31
N ASN A 306 -15.02 -1.87 8.05
CA ASN A 306 -16.40 -2.23 7.68
C ASN A 306 -17.43 -1.20 8.16
N PHE A 307 -16.99 -0.02 8.62
CA PHE A 307 -17.83 1.07 9.07
C PHE A 307 -17.27 2.42 8.60
N LYS A 308 -18.14 3.41 8.52
CA LYS A 308 -17.72 4.77 8.18
C LYS A 308 -17.26 5.53 9.41
N VAL A 309 -16.26 6.36 9.23
CA VAL A 309 -15.68 7.18 10.29
C VAL A 309 -16.26 8.59 10.22
N THR A 310 -16.62 9.12 11.37
CA THR A 310 -17.07 10.51 11.46
C THR A 310 -15.89 11.42 11.77
N ASN A 311 -15.66 12.42 10.90
CA ASN A 311 -14.61 13.40 11.12
C ASN A 311 -15.02 14.43 12.21
N ILE A 312 -14.07 15.28 12.62
CA ILE A 312 -14.28 16.31 13.65
C ILE A 312 -15.39 17.33 13.31
N LYS A 313 -15.82 17.39 12.04
CA LYS A 313 -16.94 18.23 11.59
C LYS A 313 -18.29 17.49 11.60
N GLY A 314 -18.35 16.28 12.15
CA GLY A 314 -19.55 15.46 12.19
C GLY A 314 -19.94 14.82 10.85
N LYS A 315 -19.06 14.88 9.83
CA LYS A 315 -19.32 14.31 8.52
C LYS A 315 -18.72 12.90 8.40
N GLU A 316 -19.51 11.95 7.91
CA GLU A 316 -19.00 10.62 7.55
C GLU A 316 -17.96 10.74 6.42
N VAL A 317 -16.84 10.09 6.60
CA VAL A 317 -15.75 10.02 5.64
C VAL A 317 -15.30 8.57 5.45
N ASP A 318 -15.00 8.22 4.23
CA ASP A 318 -14.28 7.00 3.92
C ASP A 318 -12.77 7.29 4.07
N ILE A 319 -12.11 6.54 4.92
CA ILE A 319 -10.66 6.68 5.16
C ILE A 319 -9.82 5.75 4.29
N GLY A 320 -10.46 4.96 3.43
CA GLY A 320 -9.78 4.01 2.56
C GLY A 320 -9.08 2.89 3.34
N SER A 321 -7.96 2.43 2.80
CA SER A 321 -7.15 1.39 3.44
C SER A 321 -6.44 1.92 4.67
N ILE A 322 -6.51 1.16 5.78
CA ILE A 322 -5.83 1.47 7.05
C ILE A 322 -4.49 0.75 7.18
N CYS A 323 -4.31 -0.34 6.46
CA CYS A 323 -3.06 -1.09 6.35
C CYS A 323 -2.97 -1.68 4.95
N SER A 324 -1.82 -1.61 4.33
CA SER A 324 -1.57 -2.19 3.01
C SER A 324 -0.14 -2.69 2.87
N GLY A 325 0.07 -3.61 1.93
CA GLY A 325 1.39 -4.16 1.70
C GLY A 325 1.41 -5.20 0.59
N GLY A 326 2.53 -5.93 0.50
CA GLY A 326 2.70 -6.99 -0.47
C GLY A 326 4.14 -7.45 -0.63
N ALA A 327 4.34 -8.39 -1.55
CA ALA A 327 5.65 -8.94 -1.88
C ALA A 327 6.40 -8.05 -2.89
N TYR A 328 7.71 -7.85 -2.68
CA TYR A 328 8.54 -6.90 -3.44
C TYR A 328 9.96 -7.39 -3.73
N ALA A 329 10.13 -8.63 -4.14
CA ALA A 329 11.45 -9.22 -4.45
C ALA A 329 12.32 -8.32 -5.36
N LYS A 330 11.72 -7.68 -6.37
CA LYS A 330 12.40 -6.81 -7.33
C LYS A 330 12.93 -5.49 -6.74
N LEU A 331 12.45 -5.05 -5.59
CA LEU A 331 12.94 -3.82 -4.97
C LEU A 331 14.39 -3.97 -4.50
N ILE A 332 14.72 -5.13 -3.94
CA ILE A 332 16.07 -5.41 -3.42
C ILE A 332 17.03 -5.74 -4.57
N SER A 333 16.54 -6.39 -5.62
CA SER A 333 17.38 -6.75 -6.79
C SER A 333 17.99 -5.55 -7.51
N ARG A 334 17.38 -4.36 -7.40
CA ARG A 334 17.96 -3.11 -7.94
C ARG A 334 19.35 -2.80 -7.36
N PHE A 335 19.59 -3.19 -6.12
CA PHE A 335 20.88 -2.96 -5.44
C PHE A 335 21.79 -4.18 -5.48
N LYS A 336 21.23 -5.38 -5.54
CA LYS A 336 21.99 -6.64 -5.45
C LYS A 336 22.18 -7.35 -6.79
N GLY A 337 21.38 -7.03 -7.81
CA GLY A 337 21.37 -7.72 -9.11
C GLY A 337 20.77 -9.13 -9.08
N VAL A 338 20.25 -9.56 -7.93
CA VAL A 338 19.55 -10.85 -7.74
C VAL A 338 18.27 -10.64 -6.97
N ASP A 339 17.21 -11.39 -7.32
CA ASP A 339 15.94 -11.33 -6.60
C ASP A 339 16.09 -11.96 -5.22
N ILE A 340 15.66 -11.21 -4.21
CA ILE A 340 15.62 -11.67 -2.82
C ILE A 340 14.17 -11.53 -2.34
N PRO A 341 13.56 -12.62 -1.88
CA PRO A 341 12.22 -12.57 -1.35
C PRO A 341 12.07 -11.50 -0.26
N GLY A 342 11.06 -10.68 -0.39
CA GLY A 342 10.72 -9.65 0.57
C GLY A 342 9.22 -9.40 0.53
N THR A 343 8.61 -9.26 1.70
CA THR A 343 7.21 -8.90 1.84
C THR A 343 7.04 -8.02 3.06
N GLY A 344 6.09 -7.09 3.03
CA GLY A 344 5.89 -6.18 4.13
C GLY A 344 4.54 -5.49 4.11
N ILE A 345 4.20 -4.87 5.22
CA ILE A 345 2.98 -4.08 5.41
C ILE A 345 3.29 -2.74 6.03
N SER A 346 2.42 -1.78 5.76
CA SER A 346 2.45 -0.44 6.33
C SER A 346 1.10 -0.09 6.95
N PHE A 347 1.10 0.25 8.24
CA PHE A 347 -0.05 0.87 8.90
C PHE A 347 -0.01 2.38 8.68
N GLY A 348 -1.07 2.93 8.11
CA GLY A 348 -1.23 4.37 7.90
C GLY A 348 -1.65 5.06 9.19
N ALA A 349 -0.69 5.52 10.02
CA ALA A 349 -0.99 6.11 11.33
C ALA A 349 -1.94 7.33 11.27
N VAL A 350 -2.04 8.01 10.14
CA VAL A 350 -2.98 9.13 9.92
C VAL A 350 -4.43 8.65 9.89
N SER A 351 -4.70 7.52 9.26
CA SER A 351 -6.05 6.94 9.18
C SER A 351 -6.64 6.67 10.57
N TYR A 352 -5.80 6.28 11.53
CA TYR A 352 -6.22 5.98 12.90
C TYR A 352 -6.46 7.22 13.77
N THR A 353 -5.86 8.36 13.48
CA THR A 353 -6.09 9.59 14.27
C THR A 353 -7.47 10.20 14.04
N HIS A 354 -8.16 9.78 12.97
CA HIS A 354 -9.56 10.11 12.72
C HIS A 354 -10.55 9.11 13.32
N LEU A 355 -10.05 7.93 13.76
CA LEU A 355 -10.84 6.98 14.51
C LEU A 355 -11.04 7.53 15.93
N THR A 356 -12.24 8.01 16.25
CA THR A 356 -12.73 7.99 17.63
C THR A 356 -12.99 6.52 17.96
N LEU A 357 -11.90 5.77 18.22
CA LEU A 357 -12.06 4.41 18.73
C LEU A 357 -12.84 4.49 20.02
N PRO A 358 -13.79 3.57 20.26
CA PRO A 358 -14.35 3.40 21.58
C PRO A 358 -13.18 3.04 22.50
N THR A 359 -12.62 4.06 23.15
CA THR A 359 -11.51 3.92 24.11
C THR A 359 -12.04 3.30 25.43
N ASN A 360 -12.73 2.19 25.34
CA ASN A 360 -13.10 1.38 26.48
C ASN A 360 -11.82 0.68 26.99
N GLY A 361 -10.95 1.41 27.71
CA GLY A 361 -9.83 0.86 28.43
C GLY A 361 -8.45 1.48 28.21
N LEU A 362 -8.29 2.58 27.45
CA LEU A 362 -7.02 3.29 27.25
C LEU A 362 -6.94 4.65 27.97
N VAL A 363 -7.79 4.88 29.00
CA VAL A 363 -7.66 6.03 29.90
C VAL A 363 -7.27 5.49 31.30
#